data_cf23b9825e320d1b4e7a4a80a586c43b
#
_entry.id   cf23b9825e320d1b4e7a4a80a586c43b
#
_cell.length_a   1.000
_cell.length_b   1.000
_cell.length_c   1.000
_cell.angle_alpha   90.00
_cell.angle_beta   90.00
_cell.angle_gamma   90.00
#
_symmetry.space_group_name_H-M   'P 1'
#
loop_
_entity.id
_entity.type
_entity.pdbx_description
1 polymer ?
#
loop_
_entity_poly.entity_id
_entity_poly.type
_entity_poly.pdbx_seq_one_letter_code
_entity_poly.pdbx_strand_id
1 'polypeptide(L)'
;MKLKQLVAAGAILSSASFANAAAQDSEFVVEDIRVEGLQRVALGAALTYLPVQVGDELNTFRVTQLIRSLYSSTHFENVEILRDGNTLVVRVAERPTISNIIFEGNDDIKDEQLQESLDGNGVRIGEPLDKTVLTSIENGLKDFFYSIGKYNADVTAIITPLPRNRVDLKLLFEEGDAAEIEQINIVGNEIFSDEELMEAFELQYDTPWWDFLSETRYQQQTLQGDMETLRNHYLNRGYLRFNVDSTQVSMTPEKSGIYIAMNVTEGEQYTISEVELVGDVLGHEEYIERVLPLTEGELYNQAEVTYTEEFISKYLGRFGYAYPTVTTVPEINDEDKTVKLTLSVDPGKRIYVNRIKFNGNVVTADSVLRQNVSQMEGTWLSNNLLESSKNQLSRLTYMEEVEYETVRIPGSEDKVDVNYNVKEQPSGSFNAGIGYGDRTKLSLQAGIQQDNFLGTGKRVGLNLSTV
;
A
#
# COMPACT_ATOMS: atom_id res chain seq x y z
N MET A 1 55.80 -31.16 -45.50
CA MET A 1 57.29 -30.89 -45.73
C MET A 1 57.75 -30.17 -44.48
N LYS A 2 58.50 -30.90 -43.65
CA LYS A 2 59.94 -30.68 -43.29
C LYS A 2 60.15 -29.31 -42.57
N LEU A 3 60.74 -29.10 -41.42
CA LEU A 3 61.76 -29.87 -40.67
C LEU A 3 62.01 -29.11 -39.37
N LYS A 4 61.96 -29.70 -38.17
CA LYS A 4 63.12 -30.03 -37.30
C LYS A 4 64.19 -28.95 -37.12
N GLN A 5 64.49 -28.45 -35.95
CA GLN A 5 65.47 -28.89 -34.93
C GLN A 5 65.60 -27.79 -33.89
N LEU A 6 65.39 -28.07 -32.58
CA LEU A 6 66.41 -28.47 -31.60
C LEU A 6 67.58 -27.50 -31.44
N VAL A 7 67.69 -26.89 -30.27
CA VAL A 7 68.92 -26.95 -29.43
C VAL A 7 68.62 -26.52 -28.01
N ALA A 8 69.17 -27.25 -27.12
CA ALA A 8 69.01 -27.36 -25.70
C ALA A 8 69.80 -26.36 -24.86
N ALA A 9 69.50 -26.38 -23.59
CA ALA A 9 70.32 -26.15 -22.42
C ALA A 9 70.45 -24.76 -21.85
N GLY A 10 70.08 -24.65 -20.62
CA GLY A 10 70.44 -23.57 -19.70
C GLY A 10 69.55 -23.57 -18.45
N ALA A 11 69.68 -24.58 -17.62
CA ALA A 11 69.10 -24.54 -16.28
C ALA A 11 69.81 -23.48 -15.44
N ILE A 12 69.07 -22.45 -15.01
CA ILE A 12 69.45 -21.69 -13.80
C ILE A 12 68.20 -21.68 -12.92
N LEU A 13 68.28 -22.52 -11.89
CA LEU A 13 67.45 -22.48 -10.72
C LEU A 13 67.76 -21.17 -9.99
N SER A 14 66.90 -20.16 -10.15
CA SER A 14 66.75 -19.11 -9.17
C SER A 14 65.49 -19.39 -8.39
N SER A 15 65.67 -19.98 -7.21
CA SER A 15 64.70 -20.10 -6.15
C SER A 15 64.28 -18.69 -5.71
N ALA A 16 63.26 -18.14 -6.38
CA ALA A 16 62.51 -17.03 -5.83
C ALA A 16 61.68 -17.56 -4.68
N SER A 17 62.20 -17.36 -3.48
CA SER A 17 61.43 -17.48 -2.23
C SER A 17 60.29 -16.49 -2.33
N PHE A 18 59.10 -16.96 -2.68
CA PHE A 18 57.88 -16.23 -2.39
C PHE A 18 57.79 -16.22 -0.84
N ALA A 19 58.24 -15.12 -0.27
CA ALA A 19 57.90 -14.77 1.07
C ALA A 19 56.37 -14.70 1.11
N ASN A 20 55.76 -15.72 1.65
CA ASN A 20 54.37 -15.71 2.10
C ASN A 20 54.34 -14.62 3.19
N ALA A 21 53.97 -13.37 2.80
CA ALA A 21 53.53 -12.39 3.75
C ALA A 21 52.20 -12.92 4.31
N ALA A 22 52.31 -13.84 5.24
CA ALA A 22 51.21 -14.11 6.18
C ALA A 22 50.83 -12.72 6.72
N ALA A 23 49.61 -12.31 6.48
CA ALA A 23 49.03 -11.21 7.20
C ALA A 23 49.15 -11.57 8.67
N GLN A 24 50.13 -10.99 9.34
CA GLN A 24 50.23 -11.07 10.79
C GLN A 24 48.97 -10.42 11.31
N ASP A 25 48.11 -11.20 11.92
CA ASP A 25 47.08 -10.74 12.83
C ASP A 25 47.83 -9.92 13.90
N SER A 26 47.95 -8.61 13.65
CA SER A 26 48.69 -7.74 14.56
C SER A 26 47.77 -7.33 15.69
N GLU A 27 47.56 -8.27 16.62
CA GLU A 27 46.99 -7.95 17.90
C GLU A 27 47.90 -6.96 18.61
N PHE A 28 47.36 -5.87 19.11
CA PHE A 28 48.08 -4.91 19.93
C PHE A 28 47.18 -4.32 21.00
N VAL A 29 47.78 -3.94 22.11
CA VAL A 29 47.08 -3.26 23.20
C VAL A 29 47.04 -1.78 22.90
N VAL A 30 45.81 -1.20 22.92
CA VAL A 30 45.57 0.21 22.66
C VAL A 30 46.06 1.04 23.86
N GLU A 31 47.09 1.84 23.66
CA GLU A 31 47.61 2.78 24.69
C GLU A 31 46.99 4.16 24.57
N ASP A 32 46.59 4.55 23.37
CA ASP A 32 45.93 5.84 23.10
C ASP A 32 44.96 5.73 21.92
N ILE A 33 43.91 6.57 21.89
CA ILE A 33 42.92 6.64 20.80
C ILE A 33 42.89 8.05 20.27
N ARG A 34 43.25 8.21 18.99
CA ARG A 34 43.19 9.47 18.26
C ARG A 34 42.11 9.43 17.18
N VAL A 35 41.20 10.39 17.24
CA VAL A 35 40.16 10.54 16.20
C VAL A 35 40.51 11.76 15.33
N GLU A 36 40.65 11.55 14.04
CA GLU A 36 41.00 12.56 13.02
C GLU A 36 39.84 12.80 12.06
N GLY A 37 39.70 14.04 11.56
CA GLY A 37 38.69 14.37 10.54
C GLY A 37 37.37 14.88 11.07
N LEU A 38 37.21 15.02 12.40
CA LEU A 38 36.02 15.61 13.00
C LEU A 38 35.90 17.11 12.66
N GLN A 39 34.68 17.55 12.32
CA GLN A 39 34.34 18.93 12.01
C GLN A 39 33.22 19.50 12.88
N ARG A 40 32.14 18.72 13.08
CA ARG A 40 30.94 19.10 13.83
C ARG A 40 30.68 18.16 14.99
N VAL A 41 30.98 16.87 14.82
CA VAL A 41 30.82 15.89 15.88
C VAL A 41 31.85 16.14 16.96
N ALA A 42 31.43 16.35 18.19
CA ALA A 42 32.34 16.51 19.32
C ALA A 42 33.14 15.21 19.56
N LEU A 43 34.42 15.35 19.88
CA LEU A 43 35.29 14.19 20.16
C LEU A 43 34.65 13.22 21.18
N GLY A 44 34.08 13.77 22.27
CA GLY A 44 33.41 12.95 23.29
C GLY A 44 32.24 12.13 22.73
N ALA A 45 31.46 12.70 21.79
CA ALA A 45 30.39 11.97 21.13
C ALA A 45 30.94 10.90 20.19
N ALA A 46 31.97 11.20 19.39
CA ALA A 46 32.62 10.21 18.54
C ALA A 46 33.18 9.02 19.36
N LEU A 47 33.77 9.29 20.51
CA LEU A 47 34.30 8.24 21.41
C LEU A 47 33.20 7.33 22.00
N THR A 48 31.96 7.82 22.16
CA THR A 48 30.83 6.97 22.62
C THR A 48 30.42 5.92 21.61
N TYR A 49 30.70 6.13 20.32
CA TYR A 49 30.45 5.14 19.27
C TYR A 49 31.57 4.11 19.12
N LEU A 50 32.70 4.27 19.87
CA LEU A 50 33.79 3.34 19.79
C LEU A 50 33.64 2.26 20.89
N PRO A 51 33.43 0.99 20.53
CA PRO A 51 33.35 -0.12 21.51
C PRO A 51 34.74 -0.59 21.98
N VAL A 52 35.71 0.33 22.07
CA VAL A 52 37.13 0.06 22.45
C VAL A 52 37.62 1.15 23.40
N GLN A 53 38.32 0.74 24.42
CA GLN A 53 38.94 1.63 25.45
C GLN A 53 40.47 1.47 25.47
N VAL A 54 41.15 2.46 26.06
CA VAL A 54 42.58 2.35 26.33
C VAL A 54 42.82 1.16 27.28
N GLY A 55 43.75 0.30 26.88
CA GLY A 55 44.05 -0.96 27.57
C GLY A 55 43.42 -2.20 26.91
N ASP A 56 42.52 -2.02 25.97
CA ASP A 56 41.92 -3.14 25.23
C ASP A 56 42.88 -3.71 24.19
N GLU A 57 42.79 -5.02 23.98
CA GLU A 57 43.48 -5.72 22.90
C GLU A 57 42.67 -5.65 21.63
N LEU A 58 43.27 -5.10 20.58
CA LEU A 58 42.62 -4.92 19.26
C LEU A 58 43.03 -6.06 18.34
N ASN A 59 42.04 -6.77 17.82
CA ASN A 59 42.18 -7.78 16.78
C ASN A 59 41.27 -7.45 15.58
N THR A 60 41.37 -8.20 14.49
CA THR A 60 40.59 -7.99 13.24
C THR A 60 39.08 -8.00 13.49
N PHE A 61 38.59 -8.83 14.41
CA PHE A 61 37.18 -8.90 14.74
C PHE A 61 36.68 -7.61 15.43
N ARG A 62 37.44 -7.12 16.42
CA ARG A 62 37.14 -5.85 17.12
C ARG A 62 37.25 -4.64 16.21
N VAL A 63 38.21 -4.62 15.27
CA VAL A 63 38.30 -3.58 14.22
C VAL A 63 37.00 -3.58 13.37
N THR A 64 36.51 -4.75 12.97
CA THR A 64 35.27 -4.86 12.23
C THR A 64 34.05 -4.36 13.01
N GLN A 65 33.99 -4.69 14.31
CA GLN A 65 32.92 -4.18 15.18
C GLN A 65 32.98 -2.65 15.33
N LEU A 66 34.19 -2.11 15.48
CA LEU A 66 34.44 -0.67 15.59
C LEU A 66 33.99 0.08 14.33
N ILE A 67 34.35 -0.41 13.14
CA ILE A 67 33.90 0.15 11.87
C ILE A 67 32.39 0.10 11.76
N ARG A 68 31.75 -1.04 12.08
CA ARG A 68 30.29 -1.17 12.05
C ARG A 68 29.59 -0.22 13.01
N SER A 69 30.12 -0.06 14.23
CA SER A 69 29.56 0.85 15.22
C SER A 69 29.60 2.32 14.74
N LEU A 70 30.72 2.74 14.14
CA LEU A 70 30.85 4.09 13.60
C LEU A 70 29.89 4.33 12.43
N TYR A 71 29.77 3.39 11.48
CA TYR A 71 28.79 3.50 10.39
C TYR A 71 27.35 3.47 10.90
N SER A 72 27.06 2.67 11.94
CA SER A 72 25.71 2.62 12.54
C SER A 72 25.30 3.93 13.21
N SER A 73 26.24 4.80 13.57
CA SER A 73 25.94 6.12 14.10
C SER A 73 25.34 7.08 13.10
N THR A 74 25.37 6.74 11.79
CA THR A 74 24.91 7.55 10.64
C THR A 74 25.65 8.87 10.40
N HIS A 75 26.56 9.26 11.29
CA HIS A 75 27.28 10.54 11.21
C HIS A 75 28.46 10.54 10.23
N PHE A 76 28.98 9.38 9.87
CA PHE A 76 30.20 9.25 9.09
C PHE A 76 29.95 8.67 7.69
N GLU A 77 30.54 9.32 6.69
CA GLU A 77 30.52 8.87 5.27
C GLU A 77 31.65 7.87 5.02
N ASN A 78 32.82 8.09 5.62
CA ASN A 78 33.98 7.18 5.53
C ASN A 78 34.65 7.01 6.89
N VAL A 79 35.15 5.79 7.14
CA VAL A 79 35.86 5.41 8.35
C VAL A 79 37.07 4.58 7.98
N GLU A 80 38.25 5.05 8.36
CA GLU A 80 39.52 4.34 8.20
C GLU A 80 40.10 4.08 9.57
N ILE A 81 40.54 2.86 9.83
CA ILE A 81 41.22 2.47 11.06
C ILE A 81 42.70 2.25 10.75
N LEU A 82 43.53 3.05 11.37
CA LEU A 82 44.96 3.03 11.18
C LEU A 82 45.65 2.74 12.52
N ARG A 83 46.87 2.21 12.46
CA ARG A 83 47.73 1.96 13.62
C ARG A 83 48.99 2.82 13.55
N ASP A 84 49.27 3.58 14.61
CA ASP A 84 50.50 4.34 14.78
C ASP A 84 51.18 3.89 16.07
N GLY A 85 52.11 2.93 15.98
CA GLY A 85 52.68 2.26 17.15
C GLY A 85 51.60 1.49 17.95
N ASN A 86 51.32 1.94 19.18
CA ASN A 86 50.25 1.42 20.06
C ASN A 86 49.05 2.38 20.13
N THR A 87 49.03 3.43 19.29
CA THR A 87 47.92 4.35 19.18
C THR A 87 46.95 3.87 18.10
N LEU A 88 45.66 3.76 18.44
CA LEU A 88 44.57 3.54 17.50
C LEU A 88 44.19 4.88 16.85
N VAL A 89 44.42 5.03 15.55
CA VAL A 89 44.02 6.22 14.80
C VAL A 89 42.74 5.92 14.02
N VAL A 90 41.66 6.60 14.39
CA VAL A 90 40.36 6.51 13.73
C VAL A 90 40.20 7.75 12.88
N ARG A 91 40.37 7.59 11.58
CA ARG A 91 40.16 8.69 10.63
C ARG A 91 38.75 8.60 10.07
N VAL A 92 37.99 9.68 10.23
CA VAL A 92 36.60 9.74 9.80
C VAL A 92 36.36 10.89 8.84
N ALA A 93 35.45 10.71 7.90
CA ALA A 93 34.85 11.79 7.14
C ALA A 93 33.39 11.93 7.57
N GLU A 94 33.04 13.08 8.14
CA GLU A 94 31.67 13.32 8.58
C GLU A 94 30.73 13.55 7.40
N ARG A 95 29.51 13.00 7.47
CA ARG A 95 28.44 13.33 6.55
C ARG A 95 28.05 14.80 6.71
N PRO A 96 27.80 15.54 5.62
CA PRO A 96 27.36 16.91 5.72
C PRO A 96 25.93 16.95 6.32
N THR A 97 25.64 17.99 7.09
CA THR A 97 24.33 18.18 7.70
C THR A 97 23.44 19.01 6.79
N ILE A 98 22.19 18.59 6.62
CA ILE A 98 21.18 19.30 5.83
C ILE A 98 20.83 20.62 6.49
N SER A 99 21.04 21.73 5.79
CA SER A 99 20.74 23.09 6.26
C SER A 99 19.36 23.55 5.78
N ASN A 100 19.01 23.19 4.56
CA ASN A 100 17.73 23.51 3.96
C ASN A 100 17.34 22.45 2.94
N ILE A 101 16.01 22.30 2.69
CA ILE A 101 15.44 21.44 1.66
C ILE A 101 14.53 22.30 0.80
N ILE A 102 14.71 22.26 -0.51
CA ILE A 102 13.96 23.04 -1.49
C ILE A 102 13.40 22.09 -2.53
N PHE A 103 12.13 22.23 -2.86
CA PHE A 103 11.46 21.54 -3.95
C PHE A 103 11.24 22.52 -5.09
N GLU A 104 11.43 22.07 -6.33
CA GLU A 104 11.21 22.89 -7.54
C GLU A 104 10.71 22.03 -8.70
N GLY A 105 9.58 22.42 -9.30
CA GLY A 105 8.98 21.73 -10.43
C GLY A 105 8.05 20.57 -10.06
N ASN A 106 7.63 20.49 -8.80
CA ASN A 106 6.71 19.47 -8.29
C ASN A 106 5.26 19.95 -8.36
N ASP A 107 4.63 19.81 -9.52
CA ASP A 107 3.25 20.26 -9.73
C ASP A 107 2.21 19.22 -9.24
N ASP A 108 2.50 17.93 -9.37
CA ASP A 108 1.59 16.84 -8.98
C ASP A 108 1.66 16.47 -7.49
N ILE A 109 2.80 16.72 -6.83
CA ILE A 109 3.00 16.35 -5.42
C ILE A 109 3.20 17.62 -4.58
N LYS A 110 2.42 17.76 -3.53
CA LYS A 110 2.55 18.93 -2.63
C LYS A 110 3.81 18.87 -1.79
N ASP A 111 4.39 20.03 -1.49
CA ASP A 111 5.60 20.15 -0.68
C ASP A 111 5.47 19.46 0.68
N GLU A 112 4.28 19.52 1.30
CA GLU A 112 4.02 18.89 2.59
C GLU A 112 4.13 17.37 2.52
N GLN A 113 3.66 16.75 1.42
CA GLN A 113 3.73 15.30 1.21
C GLN A 113 5.17 14.85 0.92
N LEU A 114 5.90 15.64 0.13
CA LEU A 114 7.33 15.42 -0.14
C LEU A 114 8.14 15.51 1.16
N GLN A 115 7.87 16.54 1.97
CA GLN A 115 8.54 16.71 3.25
C GLN A 115 8.26 15.55 4.21
N GLU A 116 7.02 15.09 4.30
CA GLU A 116 6.64 13.93 5.13
C GLU A 116 7.34 12.65 4.67
N SER A 117 7.42 12.43 3.36
CA SER A 117 8.13 11.30 2.77
C SER A 117 9.63 11.33 3.08
N LEU A 118 10.27 12.49 2.95
CA LEU A 118 11.67 12.70 3.30
C LEU A 118 11.91 12.46 4.80
N ASP A 119 11.05 13.03 5.63
CA ASP A 119 11.10 12.88 7.09
C ASP A 119 10.99 11.43 7.53
N GLY A 120 10.11 10.66 6.89
CA GLY A 120 9.94 9.24 7.12
C GLY A 120 11.19 8.41 6.79
N ASN A 121 11.99 8.88 5.82
CA ASN A 121 13.24 8.26 5.41
C ASN A 121 14.49 8.84 6.09
N GLY A 122 14.32 9.73 7.10
CA GLY A 122 15.41 10.30 7.87
C GLY A 122 16.15 11.45 7.19
N VAL A 123 15.60 12.01 6.09
CA VAL A 123 16.15 13.17 5.39
C VAL A 123 15.47 14.42 5.93
N ARG A 124 16.07 15.05 6.95
CA ARG A 124 15.52 16.19 7.69
C ARG A 124 16.53 17.32 7.84
N ILE A 125 16.04 18.54 7.98
CA ILE A 125 16.88 19.69 8.33
C ILE A 125 17.53 19.43 9.70
N GLY A 126 18.86 19.56 9.75
CA GLY A 126 19.66 19.32 10.95
C GLY A 126 20.27 17.92 11.04
N GLU A 127 19.80 16.95 10.26
CA GLU A 127 20.31 15.58 10.21
C GLU A 127 21.46 15.41 9.20
N PRO A 128 22.32 14.38 9.36
CA PRO A 128 23.34 14.04 8.40
C PRO A 128 22.74 13.54 7.07
N LEU A 129 23.25 14.02 5.94
CA LEU A 129 22.81 13.58 4.63
C LEU A 129 23.44 12.23 4.25
N ASP A 130 22.61 11.21 4.04
CA ASP A 130 23.01 9.95 3.43
C ASP A 130 22.69 9.95 1.94
N LYS A 131 23.72 9.95 1.10
CA LYS A 131 23.55 9.94 -0.36
C LYS A 131 22.86 8.67 -0.87
N THR A 132 23.03 7.55 -0.19
CA THR A 132 22.37 6.28 -0.56
C THR A 132 20.86 6.36 -0.35
N VAL A 133 20.44 6.92 0.80
CA VAL A 133 19.03 7.17 1.08
C VAL A 133 18.45 8.16 0.07
N LEU A 134 19.20 9.23 -0.24
CA LEU A 134 18.75 10.22 -1.21
C LEU A 134 18.54 9.61 -2.60
N THR A 135 19.48 8.78 -3.09
CA THR A 135 19.31 8.08 -4.37
C THR A 135 18.11 7.12 -4.35
N SER A 136 17.85 6.47 -3.22
CA SER A 136 16.66 5.63 -3.08
C SER A 136 15.36 6.43 -3.14
N ILE A 137 15.35 7.64 -2.58
CA ILE A 137 14.21 8.57 -2.66
C ILE A 137 14.04 9.07 -4.09
N GLU A 138 15.11 9.49 -4.78
CA GLU A 138 15.04 9.89 -6.19
C GLU A 138 14.40 8.79 -7.06
N ASN A 139 14.87 7.55 -6.89
CA ASN A 139 14.32 6.42 -7.64
C ASN A 139 12.85 6.14 -7.25
N GLY A 140 12.52 6.18 -5.96
CA GLY A 140 11.13 5.99 -5.52
C GLY A 140 10.17 7.05 -6.04
N LEU A 141 10.62 8.30 -6.14
CA LEU A 141 9.84 9.39 -6.74
C LEU A 141 9.69 9.20 -8.26
N LYS A 142 10.75 8.76 -8.97
CA LYS A 142 10.65 8.39 -10.40
C LYS A 142 9.67 7.24 -10.62
N ASP A 143 9.74 6.20 -9.79
CA ASP A 143 8.82 5.07 -9.85
C ASP A 143 7.36 5.50 -9.59
N PHE A 144 7.16 6.47 -8.69
CA PHE A 144 5.86 7.07 -8.48
C PHE A 144 5.34 7.75 -9.76
N PHE A 145 6.13 8.62 -10.40
CA PHE A 145 5.74 9.27 -11.65
C PHE A 145 5.47 8.25 -12.77
N TYR A 146 6.26 7.19 -12.84
CA TYR A 146 6.02 6.11 -13.81
C TYR A 146 4.71 5.38 -13.54
N SER A 147 4.34 5.21 -12.26
CA SER A 147 3.08 4.56 -11.89
C SER A 147 1.83 5.35 -12.32
N ILE A 148 1.96 6.69 -12.42
CA ILE A 148 0.90 7.59 -12.91
C ILE A 148 1.04 7.95 -14.39
N GLY A 149 1.88 7.21 -15.13
CA GLY A 149 2.02 7.33 -16.59
C GLY A 149 3.00 8.39 -17.08
N LYS A 150 3.74 9.07 -16.21
CA LYS A 150 4.74 10.09 -16.59
C LYS A 150 6.12 9.47 -16.84
N TYR A 151 6.31 8.82 -17.96
CA TYR A 151 7.54 8.07 -18.28
C TYR A 151 8.75 8.95 -18.68
N ASN A 152 8.54 10.23 -18.90
CA ASN A 152 9.60 11.22 -19.11
C ASN A 152 10.02 11.92 -17.81
N ALA A 153 9.37 11.61 -16.69
CA ALA A 153 9.69 12.23 -15.43
C ALA A 153 11.13 11.93 -15.00
N ASP A 154 11.79 12.96 -14.53
CA ASP A 154 13.10 12.85 -13.88
C ASP A 154 13.10 13.62 -12.55
N VAL A 155 13.78 13.05 -11.56
CA VAL A 155 13.96 13.68 -10.24
C VAL A 155 15.45 13.68 -9.94
N THR A 156 16.00 14.87 -9.77
CA THR A 156 17.43 15.05 -9.52
C THR A 156 17.65 15.80 -8.21
N ALA A 157 18.47 15.22 -7.33
CA ALA A 157 18.90 15.87 -6.10
C ALA A 157 20.18 16.67 -6.31
N ILE A 158 20.11 17.97 -6.12
CA ILE A 158 21.24 18.90 -6.20
C ILE A 158 21.71 19.22 -4.79
N ILE A 159 22.96 18.85 -4.47
CA ILE A 159 23.57 19.08 -3.18
C ILE A 159 24.53 20.25 -3.31
N THR A 160 24.23 21.36 -2.63
CA THR A 160 25.06 22.57 -2.62
C THR A 160 25.84 22.65 -1.31
N PRO A 161 27.18 22.53 -1.34
CA PRO A 161 28.01 22.61 -0.15
C PRO A 161 28.00 24.01 0.49
N LEU A 162 27.87 24.02 1.81
CA LEU A 162 27.93 25.22 2.65
C LEU A 162 29.09 25.17 3.66
N PRO A 163 29.53 26.30 4.22
CA PRO A 163 30.53 26.32 5.28
C PRO A 163 30.14 25.45 6.49
N ARG A 164 31.15 24.89 7.20
CA ARG A 164 31.00 24.07 8.40
C ARG A 164 30.31 22.75 8.14
N ASN A 165 30.68 22.07 7.07
CA ASN A 165 30.17 20.75 6.68
C ASN A 165 28.62 20.67 6.66
N ARG A 166 28.00 21.67 6.03
CA ARG A 166 26.54 21.73 5.78
C ARG A 166 26.27 21.67 4.29
N VAL A 167 25.05 21.32 3.95
CA VAL A 167 24.56 21.33 2.56
C VAL A 167 23.14 21.86 2.49
N ASP A 168 22.82 22.52 1.40
CA ASP A 168 21.45 22.70 0.96
C ASP A 168 21.12 21.59 -0.03
N LEU A 169 19.97 20.97 0.15
CA LEU A 169 19.42 19.94 -0.69
C LEU A 169 18.29 20.55 -1.52
N LYS A 170 18.41 20.48 -2.83
CA LYS A 170 17.35 20.88 -3.75
C LYS A 170 16.95 19.66 -4.56
N LEU A 171 15.65 19.30 -4.51
CA LEU A 171 15.05 18.30 -5.38
C LEU A 171 14.42 19.03 -6.56
N LEU A 172 14.95 18.78 -7.75
CA LEU A 172 14.45 19.30 -9.01
C LEU A 172 13.62 18.21 -9.69
N PHE A 173 12.37 18.55 -9.99
CA PHE A 173 11.42 17.69 -10.67
C PHE A 173 11.25 18.16 -12.10
N GLU A 174 11.42 17.26 -13.04
CA GLU A 174 11.05 17.40 -14.44
C GLU A 174 9.96 16.38 -14.70
N GLU A 175 8.70 16.74 -14.41
CA GLU A 175 7.60 15.76 -14.38
C GLU A 175 7.20 15.25 -15.76
N GLY A 176 7.30 16.10 -16.79
CA GLY A 176 6.84 15.77 -18.14
C GLY A 176 5.32 15.56 -18.22
N ASP A 177 4.86 15.21 -19.40
CA ASP A 177 3.44 14.88 -19.64
C ASP A 177 3.18 13.40 -19.39
N ALA A 178 1.98 13.07 -18.95
CA ALA A 178 1.53 11.68 -18.85
C ALA A 178 1.34 11.09 -20.25
N ALA A 179 1.71 9.83 -20.42
CA ALA A 179 1.50 9.13 -21.69
C ALA A 179 0.00 8.82 -21.88
N GLU A 180 -0.52 9.17 -23.04
CA GLU A 180 -1.90 8.90 -23.43
C GLU A 180 -2.01 7.58 -24.20
N ILE A 181 -3.15 6.94 -24.07
CA ILE A 181 -3.43 5.71 -24.82
C ILE A 181 -3.83 6.09 -26.23
N GLU A 182 -3.02 5.69 -27.21
CA GLU A 182 -3.25 5.90 -28.62
C GLU A 182 -4.19 4.84 -29.21
N GLN A 183 -4.05 3.59 -28.73
CA GLN A 183 -4.84 2.47 -29.20
C GLN A 183 -4.81 1.30 -28.23
N ILE A 184 -5.96 0.66 -28.08
CA ILE A 184 -6.10 -0.66 -27.44
C ILE A 184 -6.60 -1.61 -28.53
N ASN A 185 -5.90 -2.72 -28.70
CA ASN A 185 -6.23 -3.74 -29.69
C ASN A 185 -6.38 -5.11 -29.01
N ILE A 186 -7.53 -5.74 -29.20
CA ILE A 186 -7.78 -7.09 -28.71
C ILE A 186 -7.72 -8.02 -29.92
N VAL A 187 -6.94 -9.08 -29.83
CA VAL A 187 -6.71 -10.03 -30.92
C VAL A 187 -7.15 -11.42 -30.48
N GLY A 188 -7.99 -12.08 -31.28
CA GLY A 188 -8.51 -13.42 -30.99
C GLY A 188 -9.94 -13.39 -30.45
N ASN A 189 -10.57 -12.24 -30.32
CA ASN A 189 -11.97 -12.07 -29.99
C ASN A 189 -12.82 -12.16 -31.26
N GLU A 190 -13.44 -13.31 -31.47
CA GLU A 190 -14.34 -13.59 -32.60
C GLU A 190 -15.81 -13.47 -32.20
N ILE A 191 -16.12 -13.61 -30.90
CA ILE A 191 -17.50 -13.70 -30.37
C ILE A 191 -18.03 -12.31 -30.00
N PHE A 192 -17.22 -11.48 -29.36
CA PHE A 192 -17.57 -10.12 -28.95
C PHE A 192 -16.76 -9.10 -29.72
N SER A 193 -17.34 -7.96 -30.08
CA SER A 193 -16.61 -6.88 -30.74
C SER A 193 -15.71 -6.13 -29.79
N ASP A 194 -14.65 -5.50 -30.31
CA ASP A 194 -13.76 -4.65 -29.51
C ASP A 194 -14.54 -3.55 -28.80
N GLU A 195 -15.53 -2.95 -29.47
CA GLU A 195 -16.38 -1.89 -28.90
C GLU A 195 -17.13 -2.38 -27.66
N GLU A 196 -17.74 -3.60 -27.74
CA GLU A 196 -18.47 -4.19 -26.62
C GLU A 196 -17.54 -4.52 -25.43
N LEU A 197 -16.35 -5.05 -25.71
CA LEU A 197 -15.40 -5.41 -24.69
C LEU A 197 -14.80 -4.16 -23.99
N MET A 198 -14.54 -3.11 -24.78
CA MET A 198 -13.97 -1.86 -24.25
C MET A 198 -15.00 -0.95 -23.55
N GLU A 199 -16.30 -1.14 -23.78
CA GLU A 199 -17.34 -0.37 -23.07
C GLU A 199 -17.23 -0.49 -21.53
N ALA A 200 -16.74 -1.62 -21.06
CA ALA A 200 -16.56 -1.90 -19.65
C ALA A 200 -15.16 -1.53 -19.11
N PHE A 201 -14.24 -1.07 -19.97
CA PHE A 201 -12.89 -0.69 -19.54
C PHE A 201 -12.89 0.70 -18.92
N GLU A 202 -12.03 0.88 -17.93
CA GLU A 202 -11.74 2.18 -17.35
C GLU A 202 -10.78 2.98 -18.25
N LEU A 203 -9.78 2.29 -18.85
CA LEU A 203 -8.88 2.88 -19.83
C LEU A 203 -9.60 3.07 -21.16
N GLN A 204 -9.55 4.31 -21.68
CA GLN A 204 -10.18 4.64 -22.93
C GLN A 204 -9.22 5.38 -23.87
N TYR A 205 -9.47 5.29 -25.16
CA TYR A 205 -8.81 6.05 -26.20
C TYR A 205 -9.88 6.65 -27.15
N ASP A 206 -9.51 7.65 -27.93
CA ASP A 206 -10.39 8.33 -28.88
C ASP A 206 -11.69 8.88 -28.23
N THR A 207 -11.53 9.50 -27.04
CA THR A 207 -12.67 10.07 -26.32
C THR A 207 -13.13 11.37 -26.97
N PRO A 208 -14.45 11.63 -27.08
CA PRO A 208 -14.96 12.89 -27.59
C PRO A 208 -14.49 14.08 -26.76
N TRP A 209 -14.21 15.22 -27.38
CA TRP A 209 -13.68 16.43 -26.73
C TRP A 209 -14.53 17.00 -25.58
N TRP A 210 -15.78 16.55 -25.43
CA TRP A 210 -16.67 16.93 -24.32
C TRP A 210 -16.65 15.94 -23.15
N ASP A 211 -15.96 14.82 -23.29
CA ASP A 211 -15.83 13.82 -22.25
C ASP A 211 -14.54 14.07 -21.42
N PHE A 212 -14.69 14.93 -20.41
CA PHE A 212 -13.59 15.28 -19.51
C PHE A 212 -13.41 14.30 -18.36
N LEU A 213 -14.21 13.24 -18.29
CA LEU A 213 -14.20 12.27 -17.20
C LEU A 213 -13.51 10.96 -17.58
N SER A 214 -13.34 10.71 -18.88
CA SER A 214 -12.68 9.50 -19.35
C SER A 214 -11.18 9.53 -19.06
N GLU A 215 -10.66 8.45 -18.54
CA GLU A 215 -9.22 8.29 -18.22
C GLU A 215 -8.48 7.84 -19.50
N THR A 216 -7.85 8.79 -20.18
CA THR A 216 -7.02 8.52 -21.37
C THR A 216 -5.56 8.30 -21.03
N ARG A 217 -5.17 8.54 -19.78
CA ARG A 217 -3.81 8.35 -19.30
C ARG A 217 -3.55 6.89 -18.98
N TYR A 218 -2.43 6.40 -19.45
CA TYR A 218 -2.06 5.03 -19.14
C TYR A 218 -1.61 4.88 -17.69
N GLN A 219 -2.25 3.94 -16.98
CA GLN A 219 -1.84 3.48 -15.67
C GLN A 219 -1.77 1.95 -15.65
N GLN A 220 -0.65 1.40 -15.23
CA GLN A 220 -0.46 -0.05 -15.21
C GLN A 220 -1.48 -0.77 -14.31
N GLN A 221 -1.86 -0.15 -13.21
CA GLN A 221 -2.84 -0.73 -12.28
C GLN A 221 -4.23 -0.78 -12.91
N THR A 222 -4.63 0.28 -13.61
CA THR A 222 -5.92 0.34 -14.32
C THR A 222 -5.97 -0.71 -15.43
N LEU A 223 -4.88 -0.89 -16.19
CA LEU A 223 -4.81 -1.96 -17.20
C LEU A 223 -5.01 -3.35 -16.58
N GLN A 224 -4.45 -3.62 -15.40
CA GLN A 224 -4.68 -4.88 -14.70
C GLN A 224 -6.14 -5.06 -14.29
N GLY A 225 -6.80 -3.98 -13.86
CA GLY A 225 -8.24 -3.96 -13.58
C GLY A 225 -9.07 -4.25 -14.83
N ASP A 226 -8.73 -3.63 -15.95
CA ASP A 226 -9.41 -3.84 -17.23
C ASP A 226 -9.23 -5.27 -17.76
N MET A 227 -8.04 -5.86 -17.59
CA MET A 227 -7.81 -7.27 -17.92
C MET A 227 -8.69 -8.21 -17.07
N GLU A 228 -8.89 -7.90 -15.80
CA GLU A 228 -9.79 -8.66 -14.94
C GLU A 228 -11.26 -8.45 -15.34
N THR A 229 -11.62 -7.22 -15.71
CA THR A 229 -12.95 -6.89 -16.25
C THR A 229 -13.22 -7.67 -17.53
N LEU A 230 -12.25 -7.72 -18.45
CA LEU A 230 -12.32 -8.52 -19.66
C LEU A 230 -12.52 -10.01 -19.35
N ARG A 231 -11.74 -10.54 -18.42
CA ARG A 231 -11.87 -11.92 -17.98
C ARG A 231 -13.26 -12.20 -17.40
N ASN A 232 -13.74 -11.33 -16.52
CA ASN A 232 -15.07 -11.47 -15.92
C ASN A 232 -16.20 -11.35 -16.94
N HIS A 233 -16.04 -10.52 -17.98
CA HIS A 233 -17.00 -10.42 -19.07
C HIS A 233 -17.26 -11.78 -19.74
N TYR A 234 -16.17 -12.53 -20.03
CA TYR A 234 -16.27 -13.86 -20.62
C TYR A 234 -16.74 -14.92 -19.63
N LEU A 235 -16.18 -14.95 -18.41
CA LEU A 235 -16.56 -15.91 -17.37
C LEU A 235 -18.03 -15.79 -16.97
N ASN A 236 -18.58 -14.58 -16.94
CA ASN A 236 -19.99 -14.32 -16.62
C ASN A 236 -20.94 -14.78 -17.75
N ARG A 237 -20.39 -15.12 -18.92
CA ARG A 237 -21.15 -15.61 -20.08
C ARG A 237 -20.84 -17.06 -20.45
N GLY A 238 -20.20 -17.77 -19.52
CA GLY A 238 -19.96 -19.23 -19.63
C GLY A 238 -18.64 -19.62 -20.29
N TYR A 239 -17.77 -18.69 -20.67
CA TYR A 239 -16.49 -19.01 -21.31
C TYR A 239 -15.40 -19.31 -20.29
N LEU A 240 -15.50 -20.47 -19.64
CA LEU A 240 -14.61 -20.90 -18.55
C LEU A 240 -13.14 -21.04 -18.96
N ARG A 241 -12.87 -21.32 -20.24
CA ARG A 241 -11.52 -21.47 -20.79
C ARG A 241 -10.94 -20.18 -21.34
N PHE A 242 -11.63 -19.04 -21.15
CA PHE A 242 -11.11 -17.76 -21.54
C PHE A 242 -9.75 -17.49 -20.88
N ASN A 243 -8.81 -17.06 -21.68
CA ASN A 243 -7.48 -16.68 -21.22
C ASN A 243 -6.93 -15.49 -21.99
N VAL A 244 -6.24 -14.60 -21.29
CA VAL A 244 -5.39 -13.59 -21.91
C VAL A 244 -4.01 -14.18 -22.07
N ASP A 245 -3.64 -14.55 -23.27
CA ASP A 245 -2.39 -15.27 -23.56
C ASP A 245 -1.17 -14.38 -23.41
N SER A 246 -1.29 -13.15 -23.85
CA SER A 246 -0.24 -12.13 -23.70
C SER A 246 -0.80 -10.72 -23.77
N THR A 247 -0.17 -9.82 -23.02
CA THR A 247 -0.41 -8.39 -23.09
C THR A 247 0.90 -7.69 -23.43
N GLN A 248 0.89 -6.90 -24.52
CA GLN A 248 2.03 -6.13 -24.97
C GLN A 248 1.70 -4.64 -24.85
N VAL A 249 2.54 -3.91 -24.13
CA VAL A 249 2.47 -2.46 -24.03
C VAL A 249 3.69 -1.88 -24.74
N SER A 250 3.45 -1.11 -25.79
CA SER A 250 4.48 -0.44 -26.58
C SER A 250 4.35 1.06 -26.42
N MET A 251 5.45 1.75 -26.40
CA MET A 251 5.52 3.19 -26.17
C MET A 251 6.15 3.88 -27.36
N THR A 252 5.65 5.09 -27.69
CA THR A 252 6.28 5.95 -28.69
C THR A 252 7.72 6.32 -28.28
N PRO A 253 8.62 6.66 -29.22
CA PRO A 253 9.98 7.10 -28.89
C PRO A 253 10.01 8.32 -27.96
N GLU A 254 9.02 9.19 -28.07
CA GLU A 254 8.81 10.40 -27.26
C GLU A 254 8.19 10.10 -25.89
N LYS A 255 7.81 8.83 -25.63
CA LYS A 255 7.16 8.36 -24.41
C LYS A 255 5.84 9.09 -24.05
N SER A 256 5.18 9.67 -25.03
CA SER A 256 3.92 10.39 -24.88
C SER A 256 2.69 9.57 -25.29
N GLY A 257 2.86 8.52 -26.11
CA GLY A 257 1.78 7.66 -26.58
C GLY A 257 2.02 6.18 -26.26
N ILE A 258 0.96 5.46 -25.94
CA ILE A 258 0.98 4.04 -25.58
C ILE A 258 0.03 3.26 -26.48
N TYR A 259 0.53 2.14 -26.99
CA TYR A 259 -0.22 1.13 -27.73
C TYR A 259 -0.31 -0.13 -26.88
N ILE A 260 -1.52 -0.63 -26.69
CA ILE A 260 -1.79 -1.85 -25.92
C ILE A 260 -2.32 -2.91 -26.87
N ALA A 261 -1.72 -4.08 -26.90
CA ALA A 261 -2.21 -5.23 -27.65
C ALA A 261 -2.39 -6.42 -26.71
N MET A 262 -3.61 -6.95 -26.64
CA MET A 262 -3.97 -8.13 -25.84
C MET A 262 -4.33 -9.26 -26.78
N ASN A 263 -3.63 -10.40 -26.66
CA ASN A 263 -3.99 -11.61 -27.36
C ASN A 263 -4.82 -12.48 -26.43
N VAL A 264 -6.00 -12.90 -26.89
CA VAL A 264 -6.93 -13.67 -26.08
C VAL A 264 -7.31 -14.97 -26.77
N THR A 265 -7.65 -15.96 -25.96
CA THR A 265 -8.30 -17.20 -26.38
C THR A 265 -9.65 -17.29 -25.69
N GLU A 266 -10.74 -17.24 -26.45
CA GLU A 266 -12.10 -17.16 -25.89
C GLU A 266 -12.59 -18.49 -25.32
N GLY A 267 -12.27 -19.62 -26.00
CA GLY A 267 -12.77 -20.94 -25.65
C GLY A 267 -14.23 -21.12 -26.06
N GLU A 268 -14.88 -22.10 -25.44
CA GLU A 268 -16.29 -22.40 -25.68
C GLU A 268 -17.14 -22.14 -24.44
N GLN A 269 -18.47 -22.07 -24.62
CA GLN A 269 -19.41 -21.90 -23.51
C GLN A 269 -19.65 -23.22 -22.78
N TYR A 270 -19.76 -23.15 -21.47
CA TYR A 270 -20.06 -24.28 -20.57
C TYR A 270 -21.39 -24.04 -19.87
N THR A 271 -22.13 -25.16 -19.70
CA THR A 271 -23.37 -25.19 -18.90
C THR A 271 -23.14 -25.91 -17.58
N ILE A 272 -23.89 -25.55 -16.56
CA ILE A 272 -23.80 -26.21 -15.25
C ILE A 272 -24.47 -27.60 -15.36
N SER A 273 -23.72 -28.67 -15.08
CA SER A 273 -24.26 -30.03 -15.06
C SER A 273 -24.79 -30.45 -13.70
N GLU A 274 -24.16 -29.99 -12.63
CA GLU A 274 -24.52 -30.35 -11.25
C GLU A 274 -24.00 -29.26 -10.31
N VAL A 275 -24.75 -28.98 -9.25
CA VAL A 275 -24.33 -28.12 -8.14
C VAL A 275 -24.39 -28.93 -6.86
N GLU A 276 -23.25 -29.19 -6.26
CA GLU A 276 -23.12 -30.00 -5.04
C GLU A 276 -22.66 -29.11 -3.87
N LEU A 277 -23.42 -29.13 -2.76
CA LEU A 277 -23.04 -28.46 -1.53
C LEU A 277 -22.39 -29.45 -0.56
N VAL A 278 -21.15 -29.19 -0.17
CA VAL A 278 -20.34 -30.07 0.68
C VAL A 278 -19.85 -29.29 1.90
N GLY A 279 -19.85 -29.94 3.06
CA GLY A 279 -19.39 -29.34 4.31
C GLY A 279 -20.51 -29.11 5.31
N ASP A 280 -20.26 -28.25 6.29
CA ASP A 280 -21.22 -27.99 7.36
C ASP A 280 -21.89 -26.62 7.17
N VAL A 281 -23.16 -26.64 6.83
CA VAL A 281 -24.02 -25.46 6.70
C VAL A 281 -25.03 -25.35 7.86
N LEU A 282 -24.73 -25.98 8.98
CA LEU A 282 -25.48 -25.92 10.24
C LEU A 282 -26.91 -26.43 10.13
N GLY A 283 -27.18 -27.38 9.20
CA GLY A 283 -28.52 -27.91 8.97
C GLY A 283 -29.44 -27.00 8.17
N HIS A 284 -28.86 -26.05 7.41
CA HIS A 284 -29.60 -25.11 6.56
C HIS A 284 -29.52 -25.44 5.07
N GLU A 285 -29.15 -26.68 4.71
CA GLU A 285 -28.94 -27.14 3.35
C GLU A 285 -30.12 -26.81 2.44
N GLU A 286 -31.33 -27.28 2.82
CA GLU A 286 -32.54 -27.08 2.01
C GLU A 286 -32.90 -25.62 1.77
N TYR A 287 -32.58 -24.73 2.73
CA TYR A 287 -32.80 -23.30 2.55
C TYR A 287 -31.80 -22.69 1.59
N ILE A 288 -30.53 -23.03 1.76
CA ILE A 288 -29.44 -22.53 0.92
C ILE A 288 -29.66 -22.97 -0.52
N GLU A 289 -29.85 -24.25 -0.81
CA GLU A 289 -30.10 -24.81 -2.14
C GLU A 289 -31.31 -24.14 -2.85
N ARG A 290 -32.34 -23.81 -2.10
CA ARG A 290 -33.56 -23.15 -2.67
C ARG A 290 -33.29 -21.71 -3.10
N VAL A 291 -32.35 -21.01 -2.48
CA VAL A 291 -32.12 -19.57 -2.67
C VAL A 291 -30.95 -19.31 -3.63
N LEU A 292 -30.13 -20.33 -3.91
CA LEU A 292 -29.02 -20.16 -4.82
C LEU A 292 -29.47 -19.86 -6.24
N PRO A 293 -28.80 -18.93 -6.94
CA PRO A 293 -29.12 -18.63 -8.35
C PRO A 293 -28.55 -19.68 -9.31
N LEU A 294 -27.67 -20.57 -8.83
CA LEU A 294 -27.03 -21.58 -9.66
C LEU A 294 -28.00 -22.73 -9.99
N THR A 295 -28.37 -22.86 -11.26
CA THR A 295 -29.33 -23.86 -11.72
C THR A 295 -28.68 -24.82 -12.72
N GLU A 296 -28.96 -26.13 -12.59
CA GLU A 296 -28.50 -27.13 -13.56
C GLU A 296 -29.11 -26.85 -14.95
N GLY A 297 -28.26 -26.97 -15.98
CA GLY A 297 -28.64 -26.72 -17.36
C GLY A 297 -28.52 -25.26 -17.83
N GLU A 298 -28.27 -24.32 -16.92
CA GLU A 298 -28.01 -22.92 -17.26
C GLU A 298 -26.52 -22.71 -17.60
N LEU A 299 -26.24 -21.61 -18.29
CA LEU A 299 -24.86 -21.21 -18.58
C LEU A 299 -24.12 -20.90 -17.29
N TYR A 300 -22.86 -21.29 -17.24
CA TYR A 300 -21.98 -20.89 -16.14
C TYR A 300 -21.87 -19.38 -16.07
N ASN A 301 -21.92 -18.84 -14.87
CA ASN A 301 -21.79 -17.42 -14.59
C ASN A 301 -20.94 -17.19 -13.34
N GLN A 302 -19.73 -16.63 -13.49
CA GLN A 302 -18.81 -16.40 -12.39
C GLN A 302 -19.38 -15.43 -11.35
N ALA A 303 -20.15 -14.42 -11.76
CA ALA A 303 -20.75 -13.47 -10.83
C ALA A 303 -21.78 -14.15 -9.92
N GLU A 304 -22.53 -15.14 -10.44
CA GLU A 304 -23.47 -15.91 -9.65
C GLU A 304 -22.78 -16.86 -8.66
N VAL A 305 -21.65 -17.45 -9.08
CA VAL A 305 -20.81 -18.25 -8.20
C VAL A 305 -20.28 -17.39 -7.05
N THR A 306 -19.69 -16.23 -7.36
CA THR A 306 -19.17 -15.31 -6.35
C THR A 306 -20.29 -14.82 -5.41
N TYR A 307 -21.44 -14.46 -5.96
CA TYR A 307 -22.61 -14.08 -5.17
C TYR A 307 -23.05 -15.21 -4.22
N THR A 308 -23.01 -16.45 -4.70
CA THR A 308 -23.38 -17.63 -3.90
C THR A 308 -22.42 -17.81 -2.72
N GLU A 309 -21.12 -17.72 -2.95
CA GLU A 309 -20.09 -17.81 -1.92
C GLU A 309 -20.29 -16.72 -0.85
N GLU A 310 -20.48 -15.47 -1.29
CA GLU A 310 -20.75 -14.36 -0.40
C GLU A 310 -22.07 -14.50 0.36
N PHE A 311 -23.13 -14.97 -0.30
CA PHE A 311 -24.42 -15.19 0.32
C PHE A 311 -24.32 -16.21 1.46
N ILE A 312 -23.70 -17.37 1.19
CA ILE A 312 -23.49 -18.41 2.22
C ILE A 312 -22.65 -17.85 3.36
N SER A 313 -21.56 -17.16 3.05
CA SER A 313 -20.68 -16.54 4.06
C SER A 313 -21.44 -15.54 4.94
N LYS A 314 -22.19 -14.62 4.32
CA LYS A 314 -23.03 -13.64 5.05
C LYS A 314 -24.15 -14.32 5.85
N TYR A 315 -24.73 -15.40 5.31
CA TYR A 315 -25.77 -16.16 5.99
C TYR A 315 -25.24 -16.82 7.27
N LEU A 316 -24.12 -17.53 7.19
CA LEU A 316 -23.45 -18.16 8.34
C LEU A 316 -22.99 -17.13 9.38
N GLY A 317 -22.56 -15.95 8.91
CA GLY A 317 -22.18 -14.82 9.77
C GLY A 317 -23.28 -14.34 10.72
N ARG A 318 -24.56 -14.56 10.39
CA ARG A 318 -25.69 -14.24 11.28
C ARG A 318 -25.73 -15.11 12.53
N PHE A 319 -25.18 -16.32 12.47
CA PHE A 319 -25.15 -17.30 13.54
C PHE A 319 -23.85 -17.30 14.34
N GLY A 320 -22.99 -16.30 14.11
CA GLY A 320 -21.75 -16.14 14.84
C GLY A 320 -20.53 -16.76 14.16
N TYR A 321 -20.67 -17.33 12.98
CA TYR A 321 -19.56 -17.83 12.16
C TYR A 321 -19.07 -16.69 11.28
N ALA A 322 -18.27 -15.80 11.86
CA ALA A 322 -17.89 -14.53 11.24
C ALA A 322 -16.86 -14.68 10.12
N TYR A 323 -16.13 -15.79 10.10
CA TYR A 323 -15.06 -16.05 9.14
C TYR A 323 -15.23 -17.43 8.49
N PRO A 324 -16.38 -17.73 7.88
CA PRO A 324 -16.56 -18.98 7.18
C PRO A 324 -15.69 -18.98 5.91
N THR A 325 -15.21 -20.14 5.52
CA THR A 325 -14.57 -20.34 4.23
C THR A 325 -15.56 -21.03 3.30
N VAL A 326 -15.93 -20.35 2.24
CA VAL A 326 -16.79 -20.89 1.19
C VAL A 326 -15.99 -20.82 -0.11
N THR A 327 -15.81 -21.95 -0.76
CA THR A 327 -15.03 -22.06 -2.00
C THR A 327 -15.73 -22.96 -2.97
N THR A 328 -15.89 -22.49 -4.20
CA THR A 328 -16.45 -23.27 -5.29
C THR A 328 -15.32 -23.88 -6.12
N VAL A 329 -15.36 -25.18 -6.30
CA VAL A 329 -14.42 -25.91 -7.14
C VAL A 329 -15.14 -26.36 -8.40
N PRO A 330 -14.81 -25.80 -9.58
CA PRO A 330 -15.37 -26.22 -10.84
C PRO A 330 -14.64 -27.47 -11.38
N GLU A 331 -15.38 -28.52 -11.71
CA GLU A 331 -14.90 -29.68 -12.45
C GLU A 331 -15.42 -29.58 -13.89
N ILE A 332 -14.51 -29.27 -14.82
CA ILE A 332 -14.84 -28.99 -16.21
C ILE A 332 -14.77 -30.25 -17.05
N ASN A 333 -15.86 -30.58 -17.76
CA ASN A 333 -15.91 -31.61 -18.78
C ASN A 333 -15.86 -30.98 -20.18
N ASP A 334 -14.71 -31.03 -20.82
CA ASP A 334 -14.48 -30.46 -22.15
C ASP A 334 -15.19 -31.23 -23.29
N GLU A 335 -15.54 -32.53 -23.08
CA GLU A 335 -16.24 -33.31 -24.09
C GLU A 335 -17.70 -32.89 -24.21
N ASP A 336 -18.38 -32.75 -23.08
CA ASP A 336 -19.81 -32.40 -23.02
C ASP A 336 -20.07 -30.90 -22.90
N LYS A 337 -19.00 -30.08 -22.74
CA LYS A 337 -19.07 -28.64 -22.48
C LYS A 337 -19.90 -28.33 -21.22
N THR A 338 -19.66 -29.07 -20.17
CA THR A 338 -20.37 -28.91 -18.91
C THR A 338 -19.38 -28.69 -17.76
N VAL A 339 -19.89 -28.12 -16.68
CA VAL A 339 -19.14 -27.92 -15.45
C VAL A 339 -19.97 -28.38 -14.25
N LYS A 340 -19.37 -29.21 -13.41
CA LYS A 340 -19.89 -29.51 -12.08
C LYS A 340 -19.31 -28.54 -11.08
N LEU A 341 -20.16 -27.92 -10.25
CA LEU A 341 -19.75 -26.97 -9.22
C LEU A 341 -19.87 -27.63 -7.85
N THR A 342 -18.76 -27.80 -7.15
CA THR A 342 -18.73 -28.28 -5.77
C THR A 342 -18.47 -27.10 -4.83
N LEU A 343 -19.51 -26.67 -4.09
CA LEU A 343 -19.46 -25.64 -3.08
C LEU A 343 -19.01 -26.24 -1.75
N SER A 344 -17.76 -26.02 -1.38
CA SER A 344 -17.21 -26.46 -0.11
C SER A 344 -17.38 -25.39 0.95
N VAL A 345 -18.06 -25.73 2.05
CA VAL A 345 -18.37 -24.81 3.14
C VAL A 345 -17.74 -25.29 4.45
N ASP A 346 -16.86 -24.48 5.00
CA ASP A 346 -16.35 -24.61 6.37
C ASP A 346 -16.77 -23.40 7.19
N PRO A 347 -17.70 -23.52 8.13
CA PRO A 347 -18.14 -22.42 8.97
C PRO A 347 -17.03 -21.92 9.93
N GLY A 348 -16.02 -22.74 10.19
CA GLY A 348 -15.00 -22.44 11.17
C GLY A 348 -15.52 -22.42 12.60
N LYS A 349 -14.92 -21.60 13.45
CA LYS A 349 -15.31 -21.45 14.85
C LYS A 349 -16.34 -20.32 15.02
N ARG A 350 -17.29 -20.50 15.92
CA ARG A 350 -18.18 -19.42 16.34
C ARG A 350 -17.39 -18.38 17.13
N ILE A 351 -17.51 -17.13 16.75
CA ILE A 351 -16.79 -16.00 17.33
C ILE A 351 -17.69 -15.21 18.26
N TYR A 352 -17.16 -14.79 19.41
CA TYR A 352 -17.87 -14.01 20.41
C TYR A 352 -17.26 -12.62 20.57
N VAL A 353 -18.10 -11.63 20.79
CA VAL A 353 -17.67 -10.26 21.09
C VAL A 353 -17.25 -10.17 22.55
N ASN A 354 -15.99 -9.85 22.81
CA ASN A 354 -15.50 -9.62 24.16
C ASN A 354 -15.82 -8.21 24.62
N ARG A 355 -15.38 -7.18 23.86
CA ARG A 355 -15.66 -5.77 24.16
C ARG A 355 -15.93 -4.99 22.89
N ILE A 356 -16.73 -3.92 23.04
CA ILE A 356 -16.97 -2.92 22.02
C ILE A 356 -16.33 -1.62 22.50
N LYS A 357 -15.42 -1.06 21.69
CA LYS A 357 -14.68 0.17 21.97
C LYS A 357 -15.00 1.20 20.92
N PHE A 358 -14.94 2.47 21.29
CA PHE A 358 -15.05 3.60 20.39
C PHE A 358 -13.77 4.40 20.45
N ASN A 359 -13.25 4.79 19.29
CA ASN A 359 -12.07 5.61 19.13
C ASN A 359 -12.42 6.83 18.29
N GLY A 360 -11.85 8.01 18.62
CA GLY A 360 -12.08 9.23 17.85
C GLY A 360 -13.29 10.07 18.35
N ASN A 361 -14.07 9.58 19.31
CA ASN A 361 -15.16 10.33 19.95
C ASN A 361 -14.59 11.30 21.01
N VAL A 362 -14.18 12.48 20.58
CA VAL A 362 -13.58 13.51 21.46
C VAL A 362 -14.64 14.26 22.25
N VAL A 363 -15.79 14.54 21.62
CA VAL A 363 -16.91 15.30 22.19
C VAL A 363 -18.02 14.37 22.63
N THR A 364 -18.39 13.38 21.83
CA THR A 364 -19.54 12.49 22.09
C THR A 364 -19.22 11.49 23.19
N ALA A 365 -20.08 11.39 24.18
CA ALA A 365 -19.96 10.39 25.25
C ALA A 365 -20.11 8.97 24.68
N ASP A 366 -19.28 8.02 25.16
CA ASP A 366 -19.31 6.60 24.78
C ASP A 366 -20.71 5.98 24.93
N SER A 367 -21.43 6.35 26.00
CA SER A 367 -22.79 5.90 26.26
C SER A 367 -23.79 6.29 25.16
N VAL A 368 -23.58 7.39 24.47
CA VAL A 368 -24.44 7.86 23.36
C VAL A 368 -24.21 7.00 22.13
N LEU A 369 -22.96 6.66 21.84
CA LEU A 369 -22.62 5.77 20.73
C LEU A 369 -23.11 4.35 20.98
N ARG A 370 -22.95 3.83 22.21
CA ARG A 370 -23.43 2.50 22.60
C ARG A 370 -24.93 2.31 22.43
N GLN A 371 -25.73 3.35 22.62
CA GLN A 371 -27.18 3.29 22.39
C GLN A 371 -27.57 3.04 20.93
N ASN A 372 -26.66 3.33 20.00
CA ASN A 372 -26.85 3.16 18.57
C ASN A 372 -26.18 1.89 18.02
N VAL A 373 -25.63 1.03 18.89
CA VAL A 373 -25.01 -0.23 18.51
C VAL A 373 -25.93 -1.39 18.88
N SER A 374 -26.28 -2.21 17.90
CA SER A 374 -27.17 -3.36 18.05
C SER A 374 -26.44 -4.63 18.52
N GLN A 375 -25.15 -4.75 18.23
CA GLN A 375 -24.30 -5.85 18.70
C GLN A 375 -24.03 -5.71 20.19
N MET A 376 -24.18 -6.82 20.94
CA MET A 376 -23.91 -6.85 22.38
C MET A 376 -22.59 -7.55 22.70
N GLU A 377 -21.93 -7.09 23.75
CA GLU A 377 -20.77 -7.77 24.34
C GLU A 377 -21.17 -9.11 24.95
N GLY A 378 -20.32 -10.12 24.90
CA GLY A 378 -20.58 -11.47 25.42
C GLY A 378 -21.48 -12.36 24.54
N THR A 379 -22.04 -11.82 23.46
CA THR A 379 -22.82 -12.59 22.48
C THR A 379 -21.95 -12.99 21.29
N TRP A 380 -22.46 -13.89 20.43
CA TRP A 380 -21.76 -14.21 19.19
C TRP A 380 -21.70 -12.99 18.27
N LEU A 381 -20.60 -12.91 17.52
CA LEU A 381 -20.38 -11.86 16.53
C LEU A 381 -21.35 -12.03 15.36
N SER A 382 -22.10 -11.00 15.03
CA SER A 382 -22.95 -10.98 13.85
C SER A 382 -22.54 -9.85 12.91
N ASN A 383 -21.97 -10.21 11.76
CA ASN A 383 -21.54 -9.23 10.75
C ASN A 383 -22.69 -8.30 10.35
N ASN A 384 -23.93 -8.82 10.28
CA ASN A 384 -25.11 -8.03 9.99
C ASN A 384 -25.43 -6.98 11.08
N LEU A 385 -25.24 -7.34 12.37
CA LEU A 385 -25.43 -6.40 13.47
C LEU A 385 -24.32 -5.35 13.53
N LEU A 386 -23.08 -5.72 13.19
CA LEU A 386 -21.98 -4.75 13.08
C LEU A 386 -22.23 -3.73 11.98
N GLU A 387 -22.60 -4.20 10.79
CA GLU A 387 -22.90 -3.33 9.65
C GLU A 387 -24.12 -2.44 9.92
N SER A 388 -25.17 -3.00 10.51
CA SER A 388 -26.35 -2.24 10.94
C SER A 388 -25.97 -1.16 11.96
N SER A 389 -25.08 -1.47 12.91
CA SER A 389 -24.60 -0.52 13.91
C SER A 389 -23.76 0.59 13.27
N LYS A 390 -22.85 0.25 12.34
CA LYS A 390 -22.10 1.21 11.54
C LYS A 390 -23.05 2.17 10.84
N ASN A 391 -24.04 1.63 10.13
CA ASN A 391 -25.04 2.42 9.42
C ASN A 391 -25.89 3.31 10.33
N GLN A 392 -26.21 2.85 11.56
CA GLN A 392 -26.93 3.68 12.53
C GLN A 392 -26.06 4.82 13.05
N LEU A 393 -24.80 4.55 13.36
CA LEU A 393 -23.85 5.57 13.80
C LEU A 393 -23.55 6.60 12.70
N SER A 394 -23.41 6.17 11.45
CA SER A 394 -23.15 7.05 10.29
C SER A 394 -24.33 7.99 9.95
N ARG A 395 -25.53 7.67 10.43
CA ARG A 395 -26.73 8.56 10.28
C ARG A 395 -26.79 9.68 11.30
N LEU A 396 -25.92 9.65 12.32
CA LEU A 396 -25.87 10.71 13.32
C LEU A 396 -25.26 11.96 12.69
N THR A 397 -25.96 13.09 12.79
CA THR A 397 -25.56 14.36 12.14
C THR A 397 -24.21 14.93 12.60
N TYR A 398 -23.70 14.42 13.70
CA TYR A 398 -22.42 14.77 14.30
C TYR A 398 -21.30 13.74 14.03
N MET A 399 -21.53 12.79 13.13
CA MET A 399 -20.53 11.86 12.64
C MET A 399 -20.26 12.15 11.16
N GLU A 400 -19.00 12.27 10.81
CA GLU A 400 -18.53 12.42 9.43
C GLU A 400 -18.25 11.05 8.81
N GLU A 401 -17.56 10.20 9.56
CA GLU A 401 -17.14 8.88 9.12
C GLU A 401 -17.23 7.90 10.29
N VAL A 402 -17.65 6.67 9.99
CA VAL A 402 -17.69 5.58 10.96
C VAL A 402 -17.20 4.31 10.28
N GLU A 403 -16.13 3.76 10.82
CA GLU A 403 -15.60 2.45 10.40
C GLU A 403 -15.54 1.51 11.59
N TYR A 404 -15.54 0.21 11.36
CA TYR A 404 -15.30 -0.76 12.41
C TYR A 404 -14.27 -1.80 12.00
N GLU A 405 -13.55 -2.28 12.97
CA GLU A 405 -12.62 -3.39 12.83
C GLU A 405 -12.83 -4.42 13.94
N THR A 406 -12.55 -5.67 13.63
CA THR A 406 -12.57 -6.75 14.61
C THR A 406 -11.14 -7.18 14.91
N VAL A 407 -10.73 -7.09 16.16
CA VAL A 407 -9.38 -7.41 16.62
C VAL A 407 -9.40 -8.71 17.43
N ARG A 408 -8.68 -9.72 16.97
CA ARG A 408 -8.56 -11.00 17.69
C ARG A 408 -7.80 -10.81 19.00
N ILE A 409 -8.27 -11.45 20.06
CA ILE A 409 -7.62 -11.37 21.36
C ILE A 409 -6.48 -12.39 21.43
N PRO A 410 -5.26 -11.98 21.75
CA PRO A 410 -4.15 -12.89 21.92
C PRO A 410 -4.46 -13.96 22.98
N GLY A 411 -4.29 -15.24 22.64
CA GLY A 411 -4.57 -16.37 23.52
C GLY A 411 -6.04 -16.85 23.55
N SER A 412 -6.92 -16.23 22.76
CA SER A 412 -8.29 -16.71 22.56
C SER A 412 -8.54 -16.96 21.08
N GLU A 413 -9.06 -18.13 20.73
CA GLU A 413 -9.35 -18.49 19.34
C GLU A 413 -10.76 -18.09 18.90
N ASP A 414 -11.63 -17.77 19.84
CA ASP A 414 -13.07 -17.59 19.64
C ASP A 414 -13.58 -16.21 20.08
N LYS A 415 -12.70 -15.27 20.46
CA LYS A 415 -13.09 -13.94 20.93
C LYS A 415 -12.42 -12.83 20.15
N VAL A 416 -13.21 -11.77 19.93
CA VAL A 416 -12.73 -10.54 19.29
C VAL A 416 -13.20 -9.33 20.11
N ASP A 417 -12.39 -8.27 20.06
CA ASP A 417 -12.84 -6.92 20.39
C ASP A 417 -13.32 -6.24 19.10
N VAL A 418 -14.39 -5.47 19.21
CA VAL A 418 -14.91 -4.65 18.11
C VAL A 418 -14.56 -3.20 18.40
N ASN A 419 -13.77 -2.59 17.53
CA ASN A 419 -13.39 -1.18 17.63
C ASN A 419 -14.18 -0.40 16.56
N TYR A 420 -15.02 0.56 16.98
CA TYR A 420 -15.61 1.54 16.08
C TYR A 420 -14.72 2.78 16.07
N ASN A 421 -14.14 3.08 14.92
CA ASN A 421 -13.35 4.28 14.68
C ASN A 421 -14.28 5.33 14.09
N VAL A 422 -14.51 6.42 14.84
CA VAL A 422 -15.44 7.48 14.46
C VAL A 422 -14.71 8.79 14.25
N LYS A 423 -15.16 9.56 13.27
CA LYS A 423 -14.70 10.92 13.02
C LYS A 423 -15.89 11.86 13.23
N GLU A 424 -15.75 12.75 14.19
CA GLU A 424 -16.80 13.69 14.54
C GLU A 424 -16.78 14.92 13.64
N GLN A 425 -17.96 15.48 13.35
CA GLN A 425 -18.11 16.74 12.63
C GLN A 425 -18.94 17.75 13.43
N PRO A 426 -18.74 19.07 13.20
CA PRO A 426 -19.57 20.09 13.79
C PRO A 426 -21.05 19.93 13.40
N SER A 427 -21.94 19.95 14.38
CA SER A 427 -23.37 19.70 14.19
C SER A 427 -24.25 20.92 14.55
N GLY A 428 -23.62 22.10 14.64
CA GLY A 428 -24.32 23.34 14.83
C GLY A 428 -24.89 23.89 13.53
N SER A 429 -26.13 24.32 13.51
CA SER A 429 -26.75 24.98 12.37
C SER A 429 -27.38 26.31 12.78
N PHE A 430 -27.23 27.32 11.92
CA PHE A 430 -27.90 28.61 12.03
C PHE A 430 -28.77 28.81 10.79
N ASN A 431 -30.02 29.18 11.01
CA ASN A 431 -30.94 29.50 9.93
C ASN A 431 -31.55 30.88 10.17
N ALA A 432 -31.60 31.68 9.12
CA ALA A 432 -32.30 32.97 9.12
C ALA A 432 -33.17 33.03 7.87
N GLY A 433 -34.36 33.54 8.02
CA GLY A 433 -35.33 33.64 6.94
C GLY A 433 -36.15 34.93 7.04
N ILE A 434 -36.51 35.46 5.88
CA ILE A 434 -37.43 36.59 5.74
C ILE A 434 -38.58 36.09 4.90
N GLY A 435 -39.81 36.19 5.41
CA GLY A 435 -41.03 35.87 4.71
C GLY A 435 -41.95 37.07 4.59
N TYR A 436 -42.70 37.16 3.49
CA TYR A 436 -43.77 38.13 3.34
C TYR A 436 -45.06 37.42 2.91
N GLY A 437 -46.13 37.68 3.63
CA GLY A 437 -47.45 37.14 3.32
C GLY A 437 -48.55 38.17 3.48
N ASP A 438 -49.66 38.05 2.74
CA ASP A 438 -50.74 39.02 2.76
C ASP A 438 -51.37 39.27 4.16
N ARG A 439 -51.38 38.24 5.02
CA ARG A 439 -51.91 38.32 6.36
C ARG A 439 -50.85 38.62 7.44
N THR A 440 -49.67 38.03 7.31
CA THR A 440 -48.55 38.19 8.28
C THR A 440 -47.60 39.34 7.95
N LYS A 441 -47.78 39.94 6.77
CA LYS A 441 -46.89 41.00 6.23
C LYS A 441 -45.43 40.53 6.23
N LEU A 442 -44.56 41.26 6.91
CA LEU A 442 -43.15 40.93 7.01
C LEU A 442 -42.92 40.07 8.25
N SER A 443 -42.42 38.83 8.05
CA SER A 443 -42.00 37.95 9.13
C SER A 443 -40.51 37.69 9.06
N LEU A 444 -39.84 37.78 10.20
CA LEU A 444 -38.43 37.45 10.35
C LEU A 444 -38.33 36.18 11.20
N GLN A 445 -37.50 35.27 10.77
CA GLN A 445 -37.21 34.04 11.50
C GLN A 445 -35.71 33.90 11.67
N ALA A 446 -35.30 33.54 12.86
CA ALA A 446 -33.91 33.17 13.15
C ALA A 446 -33.90 31.94 14.06
N GLY A 447 -33.11 30.98 13.74
CA GLY A 447 -32.97 29.76 14.54
C GLY A 447 -31.51 29.36 14.68
N ILE A 448 -31.15 28.87 15.83
CA ILE A 448 -29.89 28.21 16.10
C ILE A 448 -30.21 26.83 16.66
N GLN A 449 -29.55 25.83 16.15
CA GLN A 449 -29.70 24.45 16.60
C GLN A 449 -28.33 23.82 16.76
N GLN A 450 -28.14 23.10 17.83
CA GLN A 450 -26.97 22.28 18.09
C GLN A 450 -27.41 20.85 18.32
N ASP A 451 -27.02 19.94 17.45
CA ASP A 451 -27.14 18.52 17.67
C ASP A 451 -25.97 18.06 18.55
N ASN A 452 -26.17 17.00 19.32
CA ASN A 452 -25.16 16.47 20.25
C ASN A 452 -24.65 17.52 21.25
N PHE A 453 -25.58 18.27 21.87
CA PHE A 453 -25.24 19.32 22.84
C PHE A 453 -24.43 18.75 24.01
N LEU A 454 -23.23 19.28 24.22
CA LEU A 454 -22.26 18.82 25.23
C LEU A 454 -21.94 17.32 25.15
N GLY A 455 -21.98 16.71 23.97
CA GLY A 455 -21.67 15.30 23.78
C GLY A 455 -22.73 14.32 24.27
N THR A 456 -23.92 14.80 24.58
CA THR A 456 -25.01 14.00 25.19
C THR A 456 -25.93 13.35 24.16
N GLY A 457 -25.72 13.55 22.86
CA GLY A 457 -26.60 13.10 21.78
C GLY A 457 -27.92 13.87 21.71
N LYS A 458 -28.14 14.85 22.58
CA LYS A 458 -29.37 15.63 22.60
C LYS A 458 -29.28 16.82 21.65
N ARG A 459 -30.45 17.12 21.03
CA ARG A 459 -30.62 18.30 20.20
C ARG A 459 -31.15 19.44 21.03
N VAL A 460 -30.50 20.59 20.99
CA VAL A 460 -30.95 21.85 21.60
C VAL A 460 -31.10 22.89 20.51
N GLY A 461 -32.24 23.55 20.44
CA GLY A 461 -32.50 24.59 19.45
C GLY A 461 -33.34 25.73 20.05
N LEU A 462 -33.02 26.93 19.54
CA LEU A 462 -33.80 28.15 19.84
C LEU A 462 -34.25 28.74 18.49
N ASN A 463 -35.56 28.88 18.36
CA ASN A 463 -36.15 29.52 17.18
C ASN A 463 -36.92 30.77 17.65
N LEU A 464 -36.62 31.90 17.00
CA LEU A 464 -37.25 33.19 17.18
C LEU A 464 -38.00 33.54 15.90
N SER A 465 -39.26 33.93 16.01
CA SER A 465 -40.02 34.41 14.88
C SER A 465 -40.82 35.64 15.30
N THR A 466 -40.86 36.63 14.42
CA THR A 466 -41.76 37.78 14.56
C THR A 466 -42.82 37.68 13.48
N VAL A 467 -44.05 38.04 13.87
CA VAL A 467 -45.20 38.15 12.96
C VAL A 467 -45.64 39.60 12.97
#